data_0976c493bb581fe8b0c25789650540a3
#
_entry.id   0976c493bb581fe8b0c25789650540a3
#
_cell.length_a   1.000
_cell.length_b   1.000
_cell.length_c   1.000
_cell.angle_alpha   90.00
_cell.angle_beta   90.00
_cell.angle_gamma   90.00
#
_symmetry.space_group_name_H-M   'P 1'
#
loop_
_entity.id
_entity.type
_entity.pdbx_description
1 polymer ?
#
loop_
_entity_poly.entity_id
_entity_poly.type
_entity_poly.pdbx_seq_one_letter_code
_entity_poly.pdbx_strand_id
1 'polypeptide(L)'
;MKDFENDLIYYSNPDPIEEPRFLLNSLDEELEKSTKYSVICNGTERVVYHTDSFDYVIVVDDEAYDLEISIHTPFEKLAIRPTSFGIVPSIKGETVQIHLDEPKKFTVETDGGLHDALFVLCSRRIEKPENTTICFEKGKVYNVGILTLKPNDTVYIEEGAVVSGC
;
A
#
# COMPACT_ATOMS: atom_id res chain seq x y z
N MET A 1 9.10 23.90 -15.62
CA MET A 1 8.61 22.70 -16.33
C MET A 1 9.84 21.86 -16.55
N LYS A 2 10.06 20.84 -15.70
CA LYS A 2 11.17 19.89 -15.88
C LYS A 2 10.66 18.80 -16.79
N ASP A 3 11.29 18.66 -17.94
CA ASP A 3 11.05 17.56 -18.86
C ASP A 3 11.51 16.27 -18.16
N PHE A 4 10.54 15.44 -17.78
CA PHE A 4 10.83 14.07 -17.37
C PHE A 4 11.06 13.28 -18.66
N GLU A 5 12.31 13.23 -19.11
CA GLU A 5 12.69 12.24 -20.10
C GLU A 5 12.53 10.85 -19.49
N ASN A 6 11.66 10.08 -20.10
CA ASN A 6 11.38 8.70 -19.77
C ASN A 6 12.63 7.84 -19.99
N ASP A 7 13.31 7.47 -18.91
CA ASP A 7 14.37 6.47 -18.95
C ASP A 7 13.83 5.02 -18.98
N LEU A 8 12.73 4.81 -19.71
CA LEU A 8 12.27 3.47 -20.07
C LEU A 8 13.05 3.01 -21.29
N ILE A 9 14.20 2.40 -21.07
CA ILE A 9 14.97 1.79 -22.16
C ILE A 9 14.32 0.44 -22.50
N TYR A 10 13.59 0.42 -23.62
CA TYR A 10 13.10 -0.82 -24.22
C TYR A 10 14.25 -1.52 -24.96
N TYR A 11 14.70 -2.64 -24.42
CA TYR A 11 15.55 -3.54 -25.18
C TYR A 11 14.69 -4.50 -26.00
N SER A 12 14.49 -4.20 -27.28
CA SER A 12 13.96 -5.17 -28.24
C SER A 12 15.13 -6.02 -28.75
N ASN A 13 15.48 -7.09 -28.06
CA ASN A 13 16.40 -8.07 -28.59
C ASN A 13 15.62 -9.34 -28.95
N PRO A 14 15.74 -9.86 -30.18
CA PRO A 14 15.02 -11.06 -30.62
C PRO A 14 15.58 -12.38 -30.05
N ASP A 15 16.70 -12.36 -29.35
CA ASP A 15 17.30 -13.55 -28.80
C ASP A 15 16.87 -13.81 -27.34
N PRO A 16 16.64 -15.07 -26.94
CA PRO A 16 16.22 -15.45 -25.59
C PRO A 16 17.41 -15.42 -24.63
N ILE A 17 17.91 -14.23 -24.30
CA ILE A 17 18.94 -14.05 -23.28
C ILE A 17 18.36 -13.27 -22.11
N GLU A 18 18.32 -13.90 -21.02
CA GLU A 18 18.37 -13.72 -19.58
C GLU A 18 18.69 -12.30 -19.02
N GLU A 19 18.43 -11.21 -19.72
CA GLU A 19 18.58 -9.88 -19.16
C GLU A 19 17.20 -9.28 -18.82
N PRO A 20 17.06 -8.60 -17.67
CA PRO A 20 15.81 -7.99 -17.30
C PRO A 20 15.39 -7.00 -18.38
N ARG A 21 14.18 -7.18 -18.92
CA ARG A 21 13.62 -6.36 -20.00
C ARG A 21 13.41 -4.90 -19.59
N PHE A 22 13.58 -4.59 -18.32
CA PHE A 22 13.37 -3.27 -17.74
C PHE A 22 14.43 -2.97 -16.69
N LEU A 23 15.03 -1.80 -16.78
CA LEU A 23 15.79 -1.23 -15.68
C LEU A 23 14.79 -0.43 -14.82
N LEU A 24 14.40 -1.02 -13.71
CA LEU A 24 13.59 -0.33 -12.72
C LEU A 24 14.53 0.48 -11.82
N ASN A 25 14.57 1.79 -12.04
CA ASN A 25 15.28 2.68 -11.13
C ASN A 25 14.41 2.97 -9.92
N SER A 26 14.91 2.65 -8.73
CA SER A 26 14.29 3.10 -7.48
C SER A 26 14.59 4.58 -7.26
N LEU A 27 13.60 5.32 -6.77
CA LEU A 27 13.81 6.66 -6.27
C LEU A 27 14.35 6.58 -4.83
N ASP A 28 15.33 7.41 -4.50
CA ASP A 28 15.82 7.57 -3.13
C ASP A 28 14.86 8.50 -2.34
N GLU A 29 13.56 8.25 -2.47
CA GLU A 29 12.53 8.97 -1.72
C GLU A 29 12.17 8.20 -0.45
N GLU A 30 12.36 8.84 0.68
CA GLU A 30 11.87 8.33 1.95
C GLU A 30 10.40 8.69 2.10
N LEU A 31 9.55 7.67 2.27
CA LEU A 31 8.12 7.89 2.49
C LEU A 31 7.88 8.50 3.86
N GLU A 32 7.12 9.58 3.90
CA GLU A 32 6.74 10.24 5.14
C GLU A 32 5.85 9.34 5.98
N LYS A 33 6.09 9.32 7.31
CA LYS A 33 5.28 8.55 8.24
C LYS A 33 4.17 9.43 8.82
N SER A 34 3.01 8.82 9.03
CA SER A 34 1.90 9.50 9.70
C SER A 34 2.27 9.93 11.11
N THR A 35 1.85 11.13 11.48
CA THR A 35 1.85 11.62 12.86
C THR A 35 0.45 11.57 13.48
N LYS A 36 -0.57 11.32 12.66
CA LYS A 36 -1.98 11.30 13.05
C LYS A 36 -2.44 9.92 13.49
N TYR A 37 -1.91 8.87 12.88
CA TYR A 37 -2.33 7.49 13.13
C TYR A 37 -1.17 6.58 13.51
N SER A 38 -1.43 5.63 14.40
CA SER A 38 -0.60 4.45 14.58
C SER A 38 -1.45 3.20 14.55
N VAL A 39 -0.91 2.10 14.02
CA VAL A 39 -1.63 0.86 13.80
C VAL A 39 -0.82 -0.32 14.33
N ILE A 40 -1.48 -1.14 15.14
CA ILE A 40 -0.98 -2.44 15.57
C ILE A 40 -1.90 -3.50 14.97
N CYS A 41 -1.34 -4.53 14.37
CA CYS A 41 -2.09 -5.68 13.90
C CYS A 41 -1.49 -6.95 14.48
N ASN A 42 -2.32 -7.77 15.13
CA ASN A 42 -1.90 -9.03 15.78
C ASN A 42 -0.70 -8.81 16.74
N GLY A 43 -0.72 -7.70 17.50
CA GLY A 43 0.35 -7.32 18.43
C GLY A 43 1.63 -6.77 17.79
N THR A 44 1.67 -6.61 16.45
CA THR A 44 2.82 -6.07 15.72
C THR A 44 2.50 -4.69 15.17
N GLU A 45 3.36 -3.72 15.46
CA GLU A 45 3.25 -2.37 14.91
C GLU A 45 3.44 -2.38 13.40
N ARG A 46 2.59 -1.63 12.69
CA ARG A 46 2.63 -1.45 11.24
C ARG A 46 2.93 0.01 10.92
N VAL A 47 3.82 0.23 9.96
CA VAL A 47 4.15 1.60 9.55
C VAL A 47 2.97 2.21 8.82
N VAL A 48 2.52 3.37 9.30
CA VAL A 48 1.51 4.19 8.62
C VAL A 48 2.23 5.28 7.86
N TYR A 49 1.99 5.36 6.57
CA TYR A 49 2.57 6.35 5.68
C TYR A 49 1.63 7.53 5.46
N HIS A 50 2.22 8.70 5.28
CA HIS A 50 1.51 9.94 4.98
C HIS A 50 1.65 10.31 3.51
N THR A 51 0.57 10.87 2.95
CA THR A 51 0.55 11.51 1.64
C THR A 51 -0.12 12.87 1.74
N ASP A 52 -0.03 13.71 0.73
CA ASP A 52 -0.68 15.02 0.69
C ASP A 52 -2.20 15.01 0.89
N SER A 53 -2.84 13.83 0.77
CA SER A 53 -4.30 13.72 0.76
C SER A 53 -4.87 12.73 1.76
N PHE A 54 -4.08 11.76 2.22
CA PHE A 54 -4.53 10.70 3.12
C PHE A 54 -3.35 9.95 3.74
N ASP A 55 -3.62 9.24 4.81
CA ASP A 55 -2.69 8.28 5.41
C ASP A 55 -3.04 6.87 4.98
N TYR A 56 -2.06 5.96 4.92
CA TYR A 56 -2.33 4.57 4.61
C TYR A 56 -1.44 3.60 5.36
N VAL A 57 -1.97 2.40 5.58
CA VAL A 57 -1.26 1.27 6.15
C VAL A 57 -1.52 0.02 5.31
N ILE A 58 -0.45 -0.72 5.02
CA ILE A 58 -0.53 -2.02 4.38
C ILE A 58 -0.32 -3.08 5.45
N VAL A 59 -1.29 -3.99 5.56
CA VAL A 59 -1.26 -5.09 6.51
C VAL A 59 -1.33 -6.40 5.75
N VAL A 60 -0.23 -7.13 5.71
CA VAL A 60 -0.20 -8.47 5.11
C VAL A 60 -0.10 -9.49 6.24
N ASP A 61 -1.09 -10.38 6.30
CA ASP A 61 -1.14 -11.46 7.27
C ASP A 61 -1.88 -12.66 6.68
N ASP A 62 -1.59 -13.85 7.18
CA ASP A 62 -2.23 -15.09 6.74
C ASP A 62 -3.35 -15.54 7.68
N GLU A 63 -3.49 -14.86 8.81
CA GLU A 63 -4.51 -15.10 9.83
C GLU A 63 -5.61 -14.02 9.79
N ALA A 64 -6.47 -14.01 10.79
CA ALA A 64 -7.41 -12.93 11.06
C ALA A 64 -6.66 -11.65 11.46
N TYR A 65 -7.30 -10.49 11.31
CA TYR A 65 -6.71 -9.20 11.59
C TYR A 65 -7.33 -8.59 12.85
N ASP A 66 -6.58 -8.59 13.95
CA ASP A 66 -6.90 -7.84 15.16
C ASP A 66 -6.18 -6.49 15.10
N LEU A 67 -6.91 -5.47 14.66
CA LEU A 67 -6.38 -4.14 14.45
C LEU A 67 -6.67 -3.25 15.67
N GLU A 68 -5.62 -2.58 16.14
CA GLU A 68 -5.70 -1.48 17.09
C GLU A 68 -5.19 -0.21 16.40
N ILE A 69 -6.09 0.73 16.14
CA ILE A 69 -5.81 1.98 15.44
C ILE A 69 -5.91 3.12 16.47
N SER A 70 -4.80 3.75 16.77
CA SER A 70 -4.78 4.94 17.61
C SER A 70 -4.83 6.19 16.74
N ILE A 71 -5.70 7.14 17.11
CA ILE A 71 -5.91 8.42 16.42
C ILE A 71 -5.40 9.52 17.32
N HIS A 72 -4.29 10.16 16.95
CA HIS A 72 -3.58 11.13 17.78
C HIS A 72 -4.14 12.56 17.70
N THR A 73 -5.23 12.76 16.96
CA THR A 73 -5.95 14.03 16.88
C THR A 73 -7.36 13.87 17.44
N PRO A 74 -7.89 14.87 18.18
CA PRO A 74 -9.25 14.82 18.66
C PRO A 74 -10.26 14.67 17.51
N PHE A 75 -11.30 13.87 17.71
CA PHE A 75 -12.40 13.71 16.76
C PHE A 75 -13.74 13.56 17.51
N GLU A 76 -14.82 13.97 16.89
CA GLU A 76 -16.18 13.82 17.42
C GLU A 76 -16.95 12.65 16.80
N LYS A 77 -16.65 12.37 15.50
CA LYS A 77 -17.32 11.33 14.72
C LYS A 77 -16.32 10.44 14.05
N LEU A 78 -16.63 9.16 14.00
CA LEU A 78 -15.83 8.17 13.29
C LEU A 78 -16.74 7.37 12.35
N ALA A 79 -16.27 7.18 11.11
CA ALA A 79 -16.94 6.33 10.13
C ALA A 79 -15.92 5.35 9.52
N ILE A 80 -16.38 4.12 9.26
CA ILE A 80 -15.63 3.12 8.51
C ILE A 80 -16.34 2.89 7.18
N ARG A 81 -15.61 2.96 6.09
CA ARG A 81 -16.15 2.79 4.76
C ARG A 81 -15.38 1.74 3.95
N PRO A 82 -16.05 1.00 3.04
CA PRO A 82 -17.48 1.09 2.75
C PRO A 82 -18.34 0.49 3.88
N THR A 83 -19.49 1.11 4.15
CA THR A 83 -20.44 0.63 5.18
C THR A 83 -21.01 -0.76 4.87
N SER A 84 -20.98 -1.18 3.61
CA SER A 84 -21.41 -2.51 3.16
C SER A 84 -20.59 -3.66 3.72
N PHE A 85 -19.40 -3.39 4.26
CA PHE A 85 -18.59 -4.41 4.91
C PHE A 85 -19.09 -4.77 6.32
N GLY A 86 -19.99 -3.96 6.89
CA GLY A 86 -20.57 -4.21 8.21
C GLY A 86 -19.54 -4.21 9.34
N ILE A 87 -18.40 -3.52 9.18
CA ILE A 87 -17.36 -3.44 10.20
C ILE A 87 -17.89 -2.62 11.37
N VAL A 88 -17.93 -3.23 12.54
CA VAL A 88 -18.37 -2.57 13.79
C VAL A 88 -17.15 -2.41 14.70
N PRO A 89 -16.62 -1.20 14.84
CA PRO A 89 -15.48 -0.98 15.71
C PRO A 89 -15.86 -0.95 17.18
N SER A 90 -14.94 -1.33 18.07
CA SER A 90 -14.99 -1.00 19.49
C SER A 90 -14.08 0.21 19.74
N ILE A 91 -14.62 1.29 20.30
CA ILE A 91 -13.88 2.53 20.53
C ILE A 91 -13.60 2.70 22.02
N LYS A 92 -12.35 2.90 22.38
CA LYS A 92 -11.88 3.14 23.74
C LYS A 92 -10.96 4.37 23.76
N GLY A 93 -11.51 5.53 24.09
CA GLY A 93 -10.77 6.79 24.01
C GLY A 93 -10.38 7.10 22.58
N GLU A 94 -9.09 7.22 22.33
CA GLU A 94 -8.49 7.50 20.99
C GLU A 94 -8.19 6.21 20.20
N THR A 95 -8.47 5.04 20.76
CA THR A 95 -8.16 3.75 20.14
C THR A 95 -9.41 3.09 19.57
N VAL A 96 -9.34 2.71 18.30
CA VAL A 96 -10.37 1.99 17.55
C VAL A 96 -9.90 0.56 17.35
N GLN A 97 -10.66 -0.40 17.89
CA GLN A 97 -10.37 -1.83 17.75
C GLN A 97 -11.30 -2.45 16.71
N ILE A 98 -10.74 -3.19 15.79
CA ILE A 98 -11.44 -3.85 14.67
C ILE A 98 -10.92 -5.27 14.55
N HIS A 99 -11.86 -6.22 14.48
CA HIS A 99 -11.56 -7.61 14.14
C HIS A 99 -12.09 -7.95 12.76
N LEU A 100 -11.27 -8.63 11.94
CA LEU A 100 -11.64 -9.09 10.62
C LEU A 100 -11.19 -10.54 10.42
N ASP A 101 -12.12 -11.43 10.09
CA ASP A 101 -11.84 -12.85 9.76
C ASP A 101 -11.16 -13.01 8.39
N GLU A 102 -11.31 -12.02 7.52
CA GLU A 102 -10.79 -12.01 6.15
C GLU A 102 -10.23 -10.64 5.77
N PRO A 103 -9.31 -10.56 4.79
CA PRO A 103 -8.74 -9.29 4.37
C PRO A 103 -9.80 -8.37 3.78
N LYS A 104 -9.81 -7.12 4.22
CA LYS A 104 -10.65 -6.04 3.69
C LYS A 104 -9.81 -4.80 3.45
N LYS A 105 -10.24 -3.99 2.49
CA LYS A 105 -9.67 -2.67 2.23
C LYS A 105 -10.73 -1.63 2.56
N PHE A 106 -10.46 -0.80 3.55
CA PHE A 106 -11.44 0.16 4.08
C PHE A 106 -10.78 1.45 4.53
N THR A 107 -11.58 2.47 4.78
CA THR A 107 -11.12 3.74 5.35
C THR A 107 -11.65 3.93 6.77
N VAL A 108 -10.85 4.59 7.58
CA VAL A 108 -11.24 5.14 8.88
C VAL A 108 -11.26 6.66 8.72
N GLU A 109 -12.44 7.24 8.79
CA GLU A 109 -12.70 8.66 8.57
C GLU A 109 -13.10 9.32 9.88
N THR A 110 -12.47 10.44 10.20
CA THR A 110 -12.82 11.28 11.34
C THR A 110 -13.54 12.52 10.86
N ASP A 111 -14.63 12.90 11.54
CA ASP A 111 -15.42 14.12 11.31
C ASP A 111 -15.94 14.34 9.88
N GLY A 112 -16.09 13.24 9.14
CA GLY A 112 -16.68 13.24 7.79
C GLY A 112 -15.72 13.70 6.69
N GLY A 113 -14.44 13.85 6.99
CA GLY A 113 -13.40 14.20 6.02
C GLY A 113 -12.86 12.98 5.30
N LEU A 114 -13.00 12.91 3.98
CA LEU A 114 -12.30 11.93 3.15
C LEU A 114 -10.82 12.31 3.00
N HIS A 115 -10.51 13.59 3.03
CA HIS A 115 -9.18 14.11 3.21
C HIS A 115 -8.74 13.83 4.65
N ASP A 116 -7.52 13.39 4.83
CA ASP A 116 -6.96 12.95 6.12
C ASP A 116 -7.51 11.61 6.66
N ALA A 117 -8.21 10.83 5.85
CA ALA A 117 -8.64 9.48 6.23
C ALA A 117 -7.46 8.51 6.29
N LEU A 118 -7.58 7.50 7.14
CA LEU A 118 -6.65 6.36 7.13
C LEU A 118 -7.20 5.27 6.20
N PHE A 119 -6.44 4.93 5.16
CA PHE A 119 -6.69 3.77 4.31
C PHE A 119 -6.02 2.53 4.91
N VAL A 120 -6.81 1.55 5.27
CA VAL A 120 -6.33 0.26 5.81
C VAL A 120 -6.45 -0.79 4.73
N LEU A 121 -5.31 -1.30 4.28
CA LEU A 121 -5.19 -2.20 3.13
C LEU A 121 -4.74 -3.59 3.62
N CYS A 122 -5.70 -4.39 4.11
CA CYS A 122 -5.41 -5.77 4.52
C CYS A 122 -5.39 -6.71 3.31
N SER A 123 -4.40 -7.59 3.25
CA SER A 123 -4.25 -8.61 2.22
C SER A 123 -3.58 -9.86 2.76
N ARG A 124 -3.81 -11.00 2.10
CA ARG A 124 -3.05 -12.23 2.33
C ARG A 124 -1.68 -12.11 1.69
N ARG A 125 -0.72 -12.83 2.23
CA ARG A 125 0.59 -12.96 1.61
C ARG A 125 0.46 -13.68 0.27
N ILE A 126 1.13 -13.15 -0.72
CA ILE A 126 1.22 -13.75 -2.04
C ILE A 126 2.68 -14.15 -2.24
N GLU A 127 2.93 -15.42 -2.48
CA GLU A 127 4.26 -15.89 -2.82
C GLU A 127 4.66 -15.38 -4.21
N LYS A 128 5.95 -15.05 -4.35
CA LYS A 128 6.49 -14.60 -5.64
C LYS A 128 6.40 -15.74 -6.67
N PRO A 129 5.68 -15.53 -7.79
CA PRO A 129 5.61 -16.53 -8.84
C PRO A 129 6.99 -16.82 -9.45
N GLU A 130 7.27 -18.10 -9.76
CA GLU A 130 8.55 -18.50 -10.37
C GLU A 130 8.78 -17.84 -11.74
N ASN A 131 7.70 -17.61 -12.49
CA ASN A 131 7.73 -16.97 -13.80
C ASN A 131 7.63 -15.44 -13.74
N THR A 132 8.03 -14.81 -12.64
CA THR A 132 7.99 -13.35 -12.50
C THR A 132 8.88 -12.69 -13.55
N THR A 133 8.29 -11.87 -14.41
CA THR A 133 8.99 -11.09 -15.45
C THR A 133 9.49 -9.76 -14.89
N ILE A 134 8.68 -9.11 -14.06
CA ILE A 134 8.96 -7.81 -13.45
C ILE A 134 8.72 -7.91 -11.96
N CYS A 135 9.71 -7.51 -11.17
CA CYS A 135 9.61 -7.50 -9.71
C CYS A 135 9.93 -6.12 -9.16
N PHE A 136 9.00 -5.58 -8.39
CA PHE A 136 9.22 -4.38 -7.58
C PHE A 136 9.57 -4.80 -6.17
N GLU A 137 10.79 -4.48 -5.74
CA GLU A 137 11.36 -4.98 -4.49
C GLU A 137 10.87 -4.19 -3.28
N LYS A 138 10.73 -4.88 -2.16
CA LYS A 138 10.37 -4.33 -0.86
C LYS A 138 11.25 -3.14 -0.45
N GLY A 139 10.60 -2.11 0.13
CA GLY A 139 11.31 -0.94 0.67
C GLY A 139 11.83 0.04 -0.38
N LYS A 140 11.42 -0.11 -1.64
CA LYS A 140 11.78 0.80 -2.73
C LYS A 140 10.57 1.51 -3.28
N VAL A 141 10.80 2.74 -3.76
CA VAL A 141 9.81 3.55 -4.48
C VAL A 141 10.19 3.56 -5.94
N TYR A 142 9.24 3.26 -6.82
CA TYR A 142 9.44 3.23 -8.27
C TYR A 142 8.48 4.20 -8.94
N ASN A 143 9.01 5.02 -9.86
CA ASN A 143 8.18 5.78 -10.78
C ASN A 143 8.29 5.14 -12.17
N VAL A 144 7.25 4.45 -12.60
CA VAL A 144 7.27 3.65 -13.83
C VAL A 144 6.62 4.35 -15.02
N GLY A 145 5.98 5.53 -14.80
CA GLY A 145 5.20 6.17 -15.85
C GLY A 145 4.18 5.19 -16.44
N ILE A 146 4.33 4.83 -17.71
CA ILE A 146 3.50 3.84 -18.40
C ILE A 146 4.27 2.52 -18.52
N LEU A 147 3.79 1.48 -17.84
CA LEU A 147 4.33 0.13 -17.95
C LEU A 147 3.57 -0.67 -19.01
N THR A 148 4.23 -0.97 -20.13
CA THR A 148 3.63 -1.79 -21.20
C THR A 148 4.00 -3.26 -21.01
N LEU A 149 2.99 -4.11 -20.80
CA LEU A 149 3.16 -5.55 -20.62
C LEU A 149 2.95 -6.31 -21.93
N LYS A 150 3.68 -7.40 -22.09
CA LYS A 150 3.48 -8.38 -23.18
C LYS A 150 2.59 -9.52 -22.69
N PRO A 151 1.94 -10.29 -23.59
CA PRO A 151 1.27 -11.51 -23.20
C PRO A 151 2.19 -12.44 -22.39
N ASN A 152 1.69 -12.98 -21.28
CA ASN A 152 2.38 -13.83 -20.32
C ASN A 152 3.43 -13.12 -19.43
N ASP A 153 3.56 -11.80 -19.46
CA ASP A 153 4.33 -11.10 -18.45
C ASP A 153 3.63 -11.20 -17.08
N THR A 154 4.42 -11.51 -16.06
CA THR A 154 3.98 -11.56 -14.68
C THR A 154 4.65 -10.44 -13.91
N VAL A 155 3.85 -9.53 -13.36
CA VAL A 155 4.32 -8.45 -12.51
C VAL A 155 4.11 -8.84 -11.06
N TYR A 156 5.15 -8.78 -10.26
CA TYR A 156 5.09 -9.01 -8.83
C TYR A 156 5.57 -7.76 -8.07
N ILE A 157 4.75 -7.31 -7.15
CA ILE A 157 5.04 -6.17 -6.28
C ILE A 157 5.21 -6.73 -4.87
N GLU A 158 6.41 -6.67 -4.33
CA GLU A 158 6.69 -7.14 -2.97
C GLU A 158 5.99 -6.26 -1.94
N GLU A 159 5.63 -6.88 -0.82
CA GLU A 159 5.04 -6.15 0.31
C GLU A 159 5.95 -5.00 0.76
N GLY A 160 5.44 -3.77 0.74
CA GLY A 160 6.19 -2.57 1.09
C GLY A 160 6.98 -1.96 -0.08
N ALA A 161 6.81 -2.44 -1.30
CA ALA A 161 7.20 -1.69 -2.49
C ALA A 161 6.13 -0.64 -2.82
N VAL A 162 6.56 0.51 -3.30
CA VAL A 162 5.67 1.57 -3.79
C VAL A 162 5.92 1.79 -5.27
N VAL A 163 4.86 1.69 -6.06
CA VAL A 163 4.92 1.87 -7.51
C VAL A 163 3.99 3.00 -7.90
N SER A 164 4.57 4.05 -8.46
CA SER A 164 3.86 5.22 -8.97
C SER A 164 3.86 5.21 -10.50
N GLY A 165 2.74 5.56 -11.12
CA GLY A 165 2.61 5.63 -12.57
C GLY A 165 1.30 6.31 -12.98
N CYS A 166 1.14 6.57 -14.28
CA CYS A 166 -0.06 7.16 -14.88
C CYS A 166 -0.93 6.07 -15.52
#